data_443a30b0ad6a8cf1b313fd02e41892b9
#
_entry.id   443a30b0ad6a8cf1b313fd02e41892b9
#
_cell.length_a   1.000
_cell.length_b   1.000
_cell.length_c   1.000
_cell.angle_alpha   90.00
_cell.angle_beta   90.00
_cell.angle_gamma   90.00
#
_symmetry.space_group_name_H-M   'P 1'
#
loop_
_entity.id
_entity.type
_entity.pdbx_description
1 polymer ?
#
loop_
_entity_poly.entity_id
_entity_poly.type
_entity_poly.pdbx_seq_one_letter_code
_entity_poly.pdbx_strand_id
1 'polypeptide(L)'
;VVACAIIGDSIALALAAHISGCVVDAKIGISSSAIIMRVQSADTVIVSAGSNDPYNKHLRGNCELIRKIAVAKGAKKIIWVLPANGAGPVVMAVAVTYHDPMVSFVAGRDGVHPASEGILTADVKKEME
;
A
#
# COMPACT_ATOMS: atom_id res chain seq x y z
N VAL A 1 3.17 19.88 -5.50
CA VAL A 1 2.94 18.42 -5.61
C VAL A 1 4.20 17.71 -5.15
N VAL A 2 4.09 16.79 -4.21
CA VAL A 2 5.21 15.98 -3.74
C VAL A 2 5.46 14.81 -4.68
N ALA A 3 6.70 14.33 -4.73
CA ALA A 3 7.07 13.25 -5.64
C ALA A 3 6.44 11.91 -5.26
N CYS A 4 6.36 11.60 -3.96
CA CYS A 4 5.78 10.34 -3.50
C CYS A 4 5.11 10.47 -2.13
N ALA A 5 4.18 9.57 -1.87
CA ALA A 5 3.54 9.39 -0.57
C ALA A 5 3.48 7.90 -0.24
N ILE A 6 3.64 7.57 1.03
CA ILE A 6 3.51 6.22 1.55
C ILE A 6 2.36 6.23 2.55
N ILE A 7 1.31 5.50 2.25
CA ILE A 7 0.10 5.47 3.08
C ILE A 7 -0.24 4.03 3.47
N GLY A 8 -0.81 3.87 4.64
CA GLY A 8 -1.32 2.58 5.05
C GLY A 8 -1.07 2.19 6.49
N ASP A 9 -0.77 0.92 6.67
CA ASP A 9 -0.64 0.23 7.96
C ASP A 9 0.82 0.14 8.43
N SER A 10 1.12 -0.79 9.33
CA SER A 10 2.47 -0.99 9.87
C SER A 10 3.50 -1.37 8.81
N ILE A 11 3.07 -2.01 7.72
CA ILE A 11 3.97 -2.37 6.61
C ILE A 11 4.40 -1.09 5.87
N ALA A 12 3.47 -0.16 5.68
CA ALA A 12 3.78 1.16 5.12
C ALA A 12 4.78 1.93 5.99
N LEU A 13 4.63 1.87 7.31
CA LEU A 13 5.60 2.48 8.24
C LEU A 13 6.99 1.85 8.11
N ALA A 14 7.06 0.54 7.97
CA ALA A 14 8.34 -0.15 7.78
C ALA A 14 9.02 0.29 6.48
N LEU A 15 8.27 0.42 5.40
CA LEU A 15 8.80 0.96 4.14
C LEU A 15 9.29 2.39 4.29
N ALA A 16 8.53 3.23 4.99
CA ALA A 16 8.87 4.63 5.19
C ALA A 16 10.19 4.82 5.92
N ALA A 17 10.57 3.88 6.79
CA ALA A 17 11.85 3.92 7.48
C ALA A 17 13.05 3.76 6.53
N HIS A 18 12.84 3.21 5.33
CA HIS A 18 13.89 2.90 4.36
C HIS A 18 13.78 3.68 3.05
N ILE A 19 12.73 4.46 2.85
CA ILE A 19 12.51 5.25 1.63
C ILE A 19 12.39 6.72 2.02
N SER A 20 13.39 7.51 1.63
CA SER A 20 13.39 8.95 1.90
C SER A 20 12.65 9.73 0.81
N GLY A 21 12.29 10.97 1.12
CA GLY A 21 11.71 11.89 0.14
C GLY A 21 10.21 11.72 -0.10
N CYS A 22 9.53 10.85 0.66
CA CYS A 22 8.09 10.67 0.57
C CYS A 22 7.38 11.28 1.78
N VAL A 23 6.19 11.83 1.55
CA VAL A 23 5.26 12.12 2.63
C VAL A 23 4.71 10.81 3.17
N VAL A 24 4.65 10.66 4.49
CA VAL A 24 4.19 9.42 5.14
C VAL A 24 2.93 9.70 5.94
N ASP A 25 1.89 8.92 5.66
CA ASP A 25 0.67 8.91 6.48
C ASP A 25 0.23 7.47 6.69
N ALA A 26 0.78 6.85 7.72
CA ALA A 26 0.56 5.46 8.02
C ALA A 26 0.45 5.26 9.54
N LYS A 27 -0.27 4.20 9.94
CA LYS A 27 -0.49 3.90 11.35
C LYS A 27 -0.60 2.41 11.58
N ILE A 28 0.03 1.92 12.64
CA ILE A 28 -0.06 0.53 13.06
C ILE A 28 -1.52 0.18 13.36
N GLY A 29 -1.97 -0.97 12.84
CA GLY A 29 -3.25 -1.57 13.20
C GLY A 29 -4.48 -1.00 12.51
N ILE A 30 -4.34 -0.04 11.61
CA ILE A 30 -5.52 0.56 10.97
C ILE A 30 -6.11 -0.35 9.89
N SER A 31 -7.42 -0.21 9.71
CA SER A 31 -8.17 -0.92 8.67
C SER A 31 -8.09 -0.20 7.33
N SER A 32 -8.53 -0.89 6.27
CA SER A 32 -8.59 -0.31 4.92
C SER A 32 -9.50 0.92 4.86
N SER A 33 -10.60 0.95 5.62
CA SER A 33 -11.50 2.10 5.65
C SER A 33 -10.83 3.34 6.26
N ALA A 34 -10.00 3.15 7.28
CA ALA A 34 -9.25 4.26 7.89
C ALA A 34 -8.17 4.82 6.96
N ILE A 35 -7.62 3.98 6.08
CA ILE A 35 -6.60 4.41 5.11
C ILE A 35 -7.21 5.35 4.05
N ILE A 36 -8.48 5.21 3.73
CA ILE A 36 -9.17 6.10 2.79
C ILE A 36 -8.97 7.59 3.17
N MET A 37 -8.99 7.89 4.46
CA MET A 37 -8.86 9.25 4.98
C MET A 37 -7.42 9.76 4.99
N ARG A 38 -6.47 8.93 4.61
CA ARG A 38 -5.03 9.24 4.66
C ARG A 38 -4.39 9.45 3.30
N VAL A 39 -5.18 9.39 2.24
CA VAL A 39 -4.66 9.56 0.87
C VAL A 39 -4.10 10.96 0.69
N GLN A 40 -2.84 11.03 0.29
CA GLN A 40 -2.10 12.27 0.10
C GLN A 40 -1.93 12.58 -1.39
N SER A 41 -1.80 13.87 -1.70
CA SER A 41 -1.51 14.33 -3.06
C SER A 41 -0.03 14.08 -3.37
N ALA A 42 0.25 13.25 -4.37
CA ALA A 42 1.61 12.94 -4.79
C ALA A 42 1.60 12.37 -6.21
N ASP A 43 2.73 12.45 -6.91
CA ASP A 43 2.88 11.84 -8.23
C ASP A 43 2.86 10.29 -8.15
N THR A 44 3.53 9.74 -7.15
CA THR A 44 3.53 8.30 -6.86
C THR A 44 2.97 8.06 -5.47
N VAL A 45 1.99 7.16 -5.37
CA VAL A 45 1.38 6.79 -4.08
C VAL A 45 1.64 5.30 -3.85
N ILE A 46 2.30 4.98 -2.75
CA ILE A 46 2.57 3.61 -2.31
C ILE A 46 1.55 3.28 -1.23
N VAL A 47 0.79 2.21 -1.42
CA VAL A 47 -0.32 1.83 -0.55
C VAL A 47 -0.09 0.44 0.04
N SER A 48 -0.17 0.35 1.36
CA SER A 48 -0.28 -0.94 2.07
C SER A 48 -1.58 -0.95 2.86
N ALA A 49 -2.55 -1.73 2.41
CA ALA A 49 -3.89 -1.81 2.98
C ALA A 49 -4.39 -3.26 3.03
N GLY A 50 -5.21 -3.58 4.02
CA GLY A 50 -5.90 -4.85 4.13
C GLY A 50 -5.31 -5.85 5.11
N SER A 51 -4.08 -5.65 5.58
CA SER A 51 -3.44 -6.59 6.53
C SER A 51 -4.21 -6.74 7.84
N ASN A 52 -4.91 -5.70 8.27
CA ASN A 52 -5.62 -5.67 9.55
C ASN A 52 -7.11 -5.99 9.41
N ASP A 53 -7.64 -6.04 8.20
CA ASP A 53 -9.04 -6.40 7.94
C ASP A 53 -9.16 -7.30 6.69
N PRO A 54 -8.46 -8.44 6.67
CA PRO A 54 -8.34 -9.27 5.46
C PRO A 54 -9.65 -9.89 4.99
N TYR A 55 -10.62 -10.05 5.88
CA TYR A 55 -11.92 -10.66 5.56
C TYR A 55 -13.07 -9.66 5.55
N ASN A 56 -12.75 -8.36 5.56
CA ASN A 56 -13.74 -7.31 5.44
C ASN A 56 -14.38 -7.37 4.05
N LYS A 57 -15.69 -7.56 4.00
CA LYS A 57 -16.45 -7.63 2.74
C LYS A 57 -16.34 -6.36 1.90
N HIS A 58 -15.96 -5.24 2.52
CA HIS A 58 -15.79 -3.96 1.83
C HIS A 58 -14.33 -3.68 1.44
N LEU A 59 -13.41 -4.63 1.66
CA LEU A 59 -11.98 -4.41 1.40
C LEU A 59 -11.72 -3.98 -0.04
N ARG A 60 -12.30 -4.67 -1.01
CA ARG A 60 -12.13 -4.33 -2.42
C ARG A 60 -12.62 -2.91 -2.70
N GLY A 61 -13.82 -2.58 -2.27
CA GLY A 61 -14.40 -1.25 -2.44
C GLY A 61 -13.56 -0.15 -1.77
N ASN A 62 -13.03 -0.44 -0.59
CA ASN A 62 -12.14 0.48 0.12
C ASN A 62 -10.86 0.75 -0.67
N CYS A 63 -10.24 -0.29 -1.22
CA CYS A 63 -9.03 -0.15 -2.05
C CYS A 63 -9.34 0.61 -3.35
N GLU A 64 -10.46 0.33 -3.99
CA GLU A 64 -10.88 1.08 -5.20
C GLU A 64 -11.10 2.55 -4.88
N LEU A 65 -11.67 2.87 -3.72
CA LEU A 65 -11.88 4.24 -3.28
C LEU A 65 -10.55 4.95 -2.96
N ILE A 66 -9.62 4.27 -2.31
CA ILE A 66 -8.26 4.79 -2.07
C ILE A 66 -7.64 5.19 -3.42
N ARG A 67 -7.71 4.31 -4.40
CA ARG A 67 -7.16 4.56 -5.73
C ARG A 67 -7.83 5.75 -6.40
N LYS A 68 -9.15 5.79 -6.38
CA LYS A 68 -9.93 6.87 -7.00
C LYS A 68 -9.55 8.23 -6.40
N ILE A 69 -9.41 8.30 -5.09
CA ILE A 69 -9.02 9.54 -4.41
C ILE A 69 -7.59 9.93 -4.77
N ALA A 70 -6.67 8.97 -4.79
CA ALA A 70 -5.27 9.22 -5.15
C ALA A 70 -5.17 9.80 -6.57
N VAL A 71 -5.86 9.22 -7.53
CA VAL A 71 -5.88 9.71 -8.91
C VAL A 71 -6.52 11.11 -8.98
N ALA A 72 -7.61 11.33 -8.27
CA ALA A 72 -8.26 12.64 -8.21
C ALA A 72 -7.34 13.72 -7.62
N LYS A 73 -6.40 13.33 -6.75
CA LYS A 73 -5.40 14.23 -6.16
C LYS A 73 -4.10 14.32 -6.98
N GLY A 74 -4.08 13.74 -8.17
CA GLY A 74 -2.98 13.90 -9.11
C GLY A 74 -2.00 12.75 -9.23
N ALA A 75 -2.26 11.60 -8.62
CA ALA A 75 -1.36 10.45 -8.72
C ALA A 75 -1.25 9.96 -10.17
N LYS A 76 -0.02 9.78 -10.62
CA LYS A 76 0.32 9.24 -11.94
C LYS A 76 0.68 7.76 -11.85
N LYS A 77 1.11 7.30 -10.68
CA LYS A 77 1.50 5.92 -10.42
C LYS A 77 1.01 5.53 -9.02
N ILE A 78 0.39 4.36 -8.92
CA ILE A 78 0.01 3.77 -7.64
C ILE A 78 0.70 2.42 -7.54
N ILE A 79 1.44 2.20 -6.46
CA ILE A 79 2.14 0.96 -6.19
C ILE A 79 1.45 0.29 -5.01
N TRP A 80 0.92 -0.91 -5.23
CA TRP A 80 0.25 -1.67 -4.19
C TRP A 80 1.22 -2.65 -3.56
N VAL A 81 1.30 -2.63 -2.23
CA VAL A 81 1.97 -3.68 -1.47
C VAL A 81 0.91 -4.73 -1.14
N LEU A 82 1.08 -5.94 -1.65
CA LEU A 82 0.11 -7.00 -1.46
C LEU A 82 0.27 -7.64 -0.08
N PRO A 83 -0.78 -7.63 0.76
CA PRO A 83 -0.73 -8.33 2.04
C PRO A 83 -0.41 -9.82 1.87
N ALA A 84 0.30 -10.38 2.83
CA ALA A 84 0.66 -11.80 2.81
C ALA A 84 -0.48 -12.73 3.27
N ASN A 85 -1.53 -12.17 3.87
CA ASN A 85 -2.68 -12.91 4.35
C ASN A 85 -3.80 -12.98 3.29
N GLY A 86 -5.02 -13.30 3.70
CA GLY A 86 -6.18 -13.43 2.81
C GLY A 86 -6.57 -12.15 2.08
N ALA A 87 -6.05 -11.00 2.47
CA ALA A 87 -6.28 -9.74 1.76
C ALA A 87 -5.48 -9.65 0.45
N GLY A 88 -4.40 -10.41 0.30
CA GLY A 88 -3.53 -10.36 -0.87
C GLY A 88 -4.26 -10.50 -2.20
N PRO A 89 -5.06 -11.57 -2.40
CA PRO A 89 -5.83 -11.74 -3.63
C PRO A 89 -6.81 -10.61 -3.92
N VAL A 90 -7.41 -10.02 -2.88
CA VAL A 90 -8.36 -8.92 -3.03
C VAL A 90 -7.66 -7.65 -3.52
N VAL A 91 -6.54 -7.30 -2.91
CA VAL A 91 -5.74 -6.13 -3.31
C VAL A 91 -5.15 -6.34 -4.70
N MET A 92 -4.67 -7.56 -4.98
CA MET A 92 -4.18 -7.93 -6.31
C MET A 92 -5.25 -7.70 -7.39
N ALA A 93 -6.49 -8.08 -7.13
CA ALA A 93 -7.61 -7.89 -8.08
C ALA A 93 -7.79 -6.42 -8.43
N VAL A 94 -7.65 -5.52 -7.46
CA VAL A 94 -7.71 -4.07 -7.71
C VAL A 94 -6.53 -3.62 -8.56
N ALA A 95 -5.31 -4.01 -8.19
CA ALA A 95 -4.11 -3.65 -8.93
C ALA A 95 -4.19 -4.10 -10.40
N VAL A 96 -4.60 -5.34 -10.63
CA VAL A 96 -4.75 -5.91 -11.98
C VAL A 96 -5.83 -5.16 -12.78
N THR A 97 -6.96 -4.87 -12.16
CA THR A 97 -8.06 -4.17 -12.82
C THR A 97 -7.63 -2.82 -13.40
N TYR A 98 -6.77 -2.10 -12.69
CA TYR A 98 -6.32 -0.78 -13.08
C TYR A 98 -4.91 -0.75 -13.68
N HIS A 99 -4.31 -1.92 -13.91
CA HIS A 99 -2.94 -2.05 -14.42
C HIS A 99 -1.89 -1.32 -13.57
N ASP A 100 -2.10 -1.31 -12.26
CA ASP A 100 -1.16 -0.71 -11.34
C ASP A 100 -0.02 -1.68 -11.01
N PRO A 101 1.20 -1.21 -10.82
CA PRO A 101 2.28 -2.04 -10.30
C PRO A 101 1.95 -2.54 -8.89
N MET A 102 2.40 -3.75 -8.59
CA MET A 102 2.18 -4.39 -7.30
C MET A 102 3.44 -5.14 -6.88
N VAL A 103 3.66 -5.20 -5.57
CA VAL A 103 4.80 -5.88 -4.96
C VAL A 103 4.28 -6.81 -3.89
N SER A 104 4.67 -8.07 -3.94
CA SER A 104 4.39 -9.05 -2.90
C SER A 104 5.62 -9.27 -2.02
N PHE A 105 5.42 -9.92 -0.88
CA PHE A 105 6.52 -10.26 0.01
C PHE A 105 6.26 -11.60 0.70
N VAL A 106 7.34 -12.23 1.16
CA VAL A 106 7.26 -13.42 1.99
C VAL A 106 7.09 -12.97 3.44
N ALA A 107 6.05 -13.48 4.11
CA ALA A 107 5.79 -13.14 5.51
C ALA A 107 6.78 -13.84 6.45
N GLY A 108 7.08 -13.16 7.57
CA GLY A 108 7.79 -13.72 8.68
C GLY A 108 6.92 -14.63 9.54
N ARG A 109 7.34 -14.86 10.79
CA ARG A 109 6.68 -15.80 11.71
C ARG A 109 5.26 -15.44 12.06
N ASP A 110 4.93 -14.15 12.08
CA ASP A 110 3.57 -13.70 12.40
C ASP A 110 2.58 -13.85 11.23
N GLY A 111 3.06 -14.21 10.05
CA GLY A 111 2.23 -14.39 8.86
C GLY A 111 1.71 -13.10 8.25
N VAL A 112 2.13 -11.95 8.75
CA VAL A 112 1.64 -10.63 8.33
C VAL A 112 2.77 -9.72 7.85
N HIS A 113 3.80 -9.53 8.69
CA HIS A 113 4.90 -8.63 8.38
C HIS A 113 5.96 -9.29 7.51
N PRO A 114 6.67 -8.53 6.66
CA PRO A 114 7.72 -9.10 5.80
C PRO A 114 8.81 -9.81 6.59
N ALA A 115 9.24 -10.97 6.10
CA ALA A 115 10.42 -11.65 6.62
C ALA A 115 11.68 -10.80 6.41
N SER A 116 11.72 -10.03 5.33
CA SER A 116 12.80 -9.10 5.02
C SER A 116 12.23 -7.75 4.54
N GLU A 117 12.35 -6.74 5.37
CA GLU A 117 12.01 -5.37 4.99
C GLU A 117 12.92 -4.85 3.87
N GLY A 118 14.18 -5.28 3.87
CA GLY A 118 15.14 -4.88 2.84
C GLY A 118 14.76 -5.36 1.45
N ILE A 119 14.29 -6.60 1.33
CA ILE A 119 13.84 -7.16 0.05
C ILE A 119 12.59 -6.41 -0.42
N LEU A 120 11.61 -6.23 0.46
CA LEU A 120 10.39 -5.50 0.12
C LEU A 120 10.70 -4.07 -0.32
N THR A 121 11.56 -3.38 0.43
CA THR A 121 11.96 -2.00 0.12
C THR A 121 12.62 -1.92 -1.26
N ALA A 122 13.53 -2.84 -1.58
CA ALA A 122 14.19 -2.88 -2.88
C ALA A 122 13.19 -3.07 -4.01
N ASP A 123 12.22 -3.96 -3.84
CA ASP A 123 11.19 -4.24 -4.85
C ASP A 123 10.28 -3.02 -5.07
N VAL A 124 9.90 -2.33 -3.99
CA VAL A 124 9.11 -1.10 -4.09
C VAL A 124 9.89 0.00 -4.80
N LYS A 125 11.15 0.21 -4.43
CA LYS A 125 12.01 1.22 -5.07
C LYS A 125 12.14 0.97 -6.58
N LYS A 126 12.24 -0.30 -6.99
CA LYS A 126 12.31 -0.66 -8.40
C LYS A 126 11.05 -0.23 -9.16
N GLU A 127 9.88 -0.39 -8.56
CA GLU A 127 8.62 0.03 -9.18
C GLU A 127 8.46 1.56 -9.22
N MET A 128 9.17 2.28 -8.36
CA MET A 128 9.16 3.75 -8.34
C MET A 128 9.94 4.38 -9.50
N GLU A 129 10.84 3.63 -10.11
CA GLU A 129 11.67 4.10 -11.22
C GLU A 129 10.86 4.43 -12.49
#